data_73284c879dd603356fb636939a298e45
#
_entry.id   73284c879dd603356fb636939a298e45
#
_cell.length_a   1.000
_cell.length_b   1.000
_cell.length_c   1.000
_cell.angle_alpha   90.00
_cell.angle_beta   90.00
_cell.angle_gamma   90.00
#
_symmetry.space_group_name_H-M   'P 1'
#
loop_
_entity.id
_entity.type
_entity.pdbx_description
1 polymer ?
#
loop_
_entity_poly.entity_id
_entity_poly.type
_entity_poly.pdbx_seq_one_letter_code
_entity_poly.pdbx_strand_id
1 'polypeptide(L)'
;MKRAFTTSSLILVALLVLPLAVVSCRSGGDLSDASTQRRFGVRMAKMNLWREAMFRFRRATQIEPDNAQAHNNLAVAYEATGDFEAAAREYREALRLDRSNEHIQKNYSRHVEFIQRGKKREAKPATAATTTAVPTPPATPPATDTTATKPPQEGSR
;
A
#
# COMPACT_ATOMS: atom_id res chain seq x y z
N MET A 1 -44.05 -55.07 35.98
CA MET A 1 -43.21 -55.15 34.77
C MET A 1 -42.49 -53.82 34.60
N LYS A 2 -41.24 -53.71 35.02
CA LYS A 2 -40.42 -52.48 34.91
C LYS A 2 -39.64 -52.54 33.61
N ARG A 3 -39.92 -51.65 32.66
CA ARG A 3 -39.14 -51.59 31.40
C ARG A 3 -37.87 -50.79 31.67
N ALA A 4 -36.73 -51.47 31.57
CA ALA A 4 -35.42 -50.88 31.57
C ALA A 4 -35.23 -50.12 30.24
N PHE A 5 -35.17 -48.78 30.29
CA PHE A 5 -34.71 -47.98 29.15
C PHE A 5 -33.20 -48.12 29.05
N THR A 6 -32.76 -48.75 28.00
CA THR A 6 -31.35 -49.03 27.76
C THR A 6 -30.61 -47.72 27.44
N THR A 7 -29.60 -47.43 28.22
CA THR A 7 -28.68 -46.29 28.10
C THR A 7 -27.89 -46.27 26.77
N SER A 8 -28.06 -47.31 25.97
CA SER A 8 -27.39 -47.47 24.66
C SER A 8 -27.87 -46.52 23.58
N SER A 9 -29.16 -46.06 23.66
CA SER A 9 -29.73 -45.15 22.63
C SER A 9 -29.25 -43.72 22.73
N LEU A 10 -28.90 -43.24 23.94
CA LEU A 10 -28.38 -41.88 24.16
C LEU A 10 -26.93 -41.69 23.71
N ILE A 11 -26.12 -42.74 23.75
CA ILE A 11 -24.70 -42.72 23.34
C ILE A 11 -24.61 -42.62 21.82
N LEU A 12 -25.54 -43.29 21.08
CA LEU A 12 -25.54 -43.25 19.60
C LEU A 12 -25.90 -41.88 19.02
N VAL A 13 -26.78 -41.13 19.71
CA VAL A 13 -27.16 -39.78 19.29
C VAL A 13 -26.07 -38.77 19.58
N ALA A 14 -25.32 -38.93 20.69
CA ALA A 14 -24.18 -38.07 21.04
C ALA A 14 -23.00 -38.21 20.07
N LEU A 15 -22.79 -39.43 19.51
CA LEU A 15 -21.73 -39.68 18.51
C LEU A 15 -22.04 -39.14 17.12
N LEU A 16 -23.33 -38.90 16.79
CA LEU A 16 -23.74 -38.40 15.49
C LEU A 16 -23.72 -36.87 15.38
N VAL A 17 -23.77 -36.14 16.50
CA VAL A 17 -23.83 -34.64 16.52
C VAL A 17 -22.44 -34.02 16.67
N LEU A 18 -21.42 -34.75 17.11
CA LEU A 18 -20.07 -34.21 17.36
C LEU A 18 -19.21 -33.93 16.14
N PRO A 19 -19.38 -34.51 14.94
CA PRO A 19 -18.52 -34.18 13.79
C PRO A 19 -18.92 -32.94 13.00
N LEU A 20 -20.07 -32.28 13.29
CA LEU A 20 -20.48 -31.11 12.51
C LEU A 20 -19.90 -29.76 13.00
N ALA A 21 -19.25 -29.73 14.15
CA ALA A 21 -18.74 -28.48 14.73
C ALA A 21 -17.28 -28.14 14.35
N VAL A 22 -16.57 -28.98 13.58
CA VAL A 22 -15.14 -28.78 13.26
C VAL A 22 -14.89 -28.30 11.82
N VAL A 23 -15.92 -28.11 11.01
CA VAL A 23 -15.77 -27.74 9.58
C VAL A 23 -15.88 -26.24 9.33
N SER A 24 -16.08 -25.40 10.32
CA SER A 24 -16.29 -23.98 10.10
C SER A 24 -15.22 -23.09 10.72
N CYS A 25 -14.05 -23.03 10.15
CA CYS A 25 -13.16 -21.82 10.17
C CYS A 25 -11.85 -22.05 9.42
N ARG A 26 -11.89 -22.60 8.21
CA ARG A 26 -10.68 -22.72 7.37
C ARG A 26 -10.74 -21.91 6.08
N SER A 27 -11.46 -20.80 6.07
CA SER A 27 -11.46 -19.86 4.94
C SER A 27 -10.75 -18.54 5.24
N GLY A 28 -10.07 -18.40 6.37
CA GLY A 28 -9.03 -17.40 6.56
C GLY A 28 -7.73 -18.00 6.03
N GLY A 29 -7.29 -17.61 4.82
CA GLY A 29 -5.97 -18.01 4.34
C GLY A 29 -4.94 -17.70 5.41
N ASP A 30 -4.07 -18.67 5.72
CA ASP A 30 -3.03 -18.52 6.72
C ASP A 30 -2.16 -17.30 6.34
N LEU A 31 -2.23 -16.25 7.15
CA LEU A 31 -1.47 -15.01 6.94
C LEU A 31 0.05 -15.22 7.13
N SER A 32 0.47 -16.39 7.57
CA SER A 32 1.87 -16.80 7.61
C SER A 32 2.40 -17.29 6.25
N ASP A 33 1.51 -17.53 5.27
CA ASP A 33 1.88 -18.00 3.94
C ASP A 33 2.14 -16.84 2.98
N ALA A 34 3.27 -16.87 2.28
CA ALA A 34 3.69 -15.84 1.33
C ALA A 34 2.71 -15.68 0.16
N SER A 35 2.15 -16.79 -0.33
CA SER A 35 1.20 -16.77 -1.44
C SER A 35 -0.09 -16.03 -1.05
N THR A 36 -0.53 -16.21 0.18
CA THR A 36 -1.68 -15.51 0.75
C THR A 36 -1.39 -14.02 0.89
N GLN A 37 -0.24 -13.62 1.44
CA GLN A 37 0.18 -12.22 1.52
C GLN A 37 0.21 -11.57 0.13
N ARG A 38 0.79 -12.26 -0.85
CA ARG A 38 0.86 -11.79 -2.23
C ARG A 38 -0.53 -11.60 -2.86
N ARG A 39 -1.45 -12.56 -2.68
CA ARG A 39 -2.85 -12.43 -3.17
C ARG A 39 -3.58 -11.25 -2.53
N PHE A 40 -3.39 -11.03 -1.24
CA PHE A 40 -3.93 -9.85 -0.55
C PHE A 40 -3.33 -8.57 -1.12
N GLY A 41 -2.01 -8.51 -1.28
CA GLY A 41 -1.32 -7.37 -1.87
C GLY A 41 -1.87 -7.02 -3.26
N VAL A 42 -2.06 -8.02 -4.13
CA VAL A 42 -2.66 -7.82 -5.46
C VAL A 42 -4.10 -7.28 -5.36
N ARG A 43 -4.89 -7.76 -4.41
CA ARG A 43 -6.24 -7.23 -4.20
C ARG A 43 -6.21 -5.77 -3.75
N MET A 44 -5.33 -5.41 -2.83
CA MET A 44 -5.16 -4.02 -2.37
C MET A 44 -4.68 -3.12 -3.51
N ALA A 45 -3.73 -3.57 -4.32
CA ALA A 45 -3.26 -2.83 -5.50
C ALA A 45 -4.40 -2.57 -6.52
N LYS A 46 -5.25 -3.56 -6.78
CA LYS A 46 -6.43 -3.39 -7.64
C LYS A 46 -7.44 -2.37 -7.10
N MET A 47 -7.49 -2.19 -5.79
CA MET A 47 -8.30 -1.18 -5.11
C MET A 47 -7.57 0.17 -4.97
N ASN A 48 -6.41 0.32 -5.59
CA ASN A 48 -5.53 1.50 -5.51
C ASN A 48 -4.98 1.79 -4.09
N LEU A 49 -5.03 0.80 -3.19
CA LEU A 49 -4.51 0.88 -1.82
C LEU A 49 -3.03 0.46 -1.78
N TRP A 50 -2.17 1.28 -2.42
CA TRP A 50 -0.77 0.92 -2.68
C TRP A 50 0.08 0.75 -1.42
N ARG A 51 -0.18 1.52 -0.37
CA ARG A 51 0.55 1.40 0.90
C ARG A 51 0.27 0.05 1.59
N GLU A 52 -0.99 -0.39 1.57
CA GLU A 52 -1.37 -1.70 2.10
C GLU A 52 -0.82 -2.83 1.21
N ALA A 53 -0.90 -2.67 -0.12
CA ALA A 53 -0.29 -3.62 -1.06
C ALA A 53 1.21 -3.79 -0.80
N MET A 54 1.94 -2.69 -0.62
CA MET A 54 3.36 -2.68 -0.29
C MET A 54 3.66 -3.44 1.02
N PHE A 55 2.86 -3.19 2.07
CA PHE A 55 3.00 -3.92 3.34
C PHE A 55 2.84 -5.43 3.13
N ARG A 56 1.83 -5.85 2.37
CA ARG A 56 1.56 -7.26 2.07
C ARG A 56 2.65 -7.89 1.21
N PHE A 57 3.13 -7.22 0.19
CA PHE A 57 4.23 -7.72 -0.65
C PHE A 57 5.55 -7.80 0.13
N ARG A 58 5.85 -6.82 0.98
CA ARG A 58 7.01 -6.88 1.88
C ARG A 58 6.93 -8.09 2.81
N ARG A 59 5.74 -8.36 3.36
CA ARG A 59 5.56 -9.55 4.18
C ARG A 59 5.78 -10.84 3.38
N ALA A 60 5.33 -10.88 2.13
CA ALA A 60 5.57 -12.03 1.24
C ALA A 60 7.06 -12.25 0.99
N THR A 61 7.85 -11.20 0.73
CA THR A 61 9.31 -11.32 0.54
C THR A 61 10.05 -11.71 1.83
N GLN A 62 9.54 -11.38 3.01
CA GLN A 62 10.10 -11.82 4.28
C GLN A 62 9.87 -13.31 4.54
N ILE A 63 8.73 -13.85 4.10
CA ILE A 63 8.37 -15.26 4.27
C ILE A 63 9.11 -16.13 3.22
N GLU A 64 9.14 -15.65 1.97
CA GLU A 64 9.81 -16.32 0.84
C GLU A 64 10.80 -15.35 0.18
N PRO A 65 12.04 -15.23 0.70
CA PRO A 65 13.03 -14.29 0.14
C PRO A 65 13.46 -14.62 -1.29
N ASP A 66 13.33 -15.86 -1.72
CA ASP A 66 13.71 -16.31 -3.07
C ASP A 66 12.54 -16.25 -4.08
N ASN A 67 11.43 -15.63 -3.72
CA ASN A 67 10.27 -15.52 -4.60
C ASN A 67 10.38 -14.29 -5.51
N ALA A 68 10.88 -14.50 -6.73
CA ALA A 68 11.04 -13.43 -7.72
C ALA A 68 9.79 -12.61 -7.98
N GLN A 69 8.61 -13.27 -7.95
CA GLN A 69 7.34 -12.58 -8.20
C GLN A 69 6.90 -11.72 -7.01
N ALA A 70 7.24 -12.11 -5.78
CA ALA A 70 6.99 -11.28 -4.61
C ALA A 70 7.81 -9.98 -4.66
N HIS A 71 9.10 -10.08 -5.00
CA HIS A 71 9.99 -8.92 -5.22
C HIS A 71 9.50 -8.03 -6.35
N ASN A 72 9.10 -8.59 -7.50
CA ASN A 72 8.52 -7.81 -8.59
C ASN A 72 7.25 -7.03 -8.16
N ASN A 73 6.37 -7.67 -7.42
CA ASN A 73 5.13 -7.02 -6.94
C ASN A 73 5.42 -5.92 -5.91
N LEU A 74 6.42 -6.13 -5.05
CA LEU A 74 6.90 -5.12 -4.11
C LEU A 74 7.50 -3.92 -4.86
N ALA A 75 8.28 -4.16 -5.91
CA ALA A 75 8.81 -3.10 -6.76
C ALA A 75 7.71 -2.24 -7.39
N VAL A 76 6.67 -2.88 -7.95
CA VAL A 76 5.50 -2.16 -8.51
C VAL A 76 4.81 -1.31 -7.44
N ALA A 77 4.68 -1.81 -6.21
CA ALA A 77 4.07 -1.05 -5.13
C ALA A 77 4.93 0.14 -4.70
N TYR A 78 6.26 0.00 -4.68
CA TYR A 78 7.17 1.12 -4.44
C TYR A 78 7.08 2.19 -5.55
N GLU A 79 7.00 1.80 -6.84
CA GLU A 79 6.76 2.74 -7.94
C GLU A 79 5.47 3.53 -7.72
N ALA A 80 4.38 2.84 -7.38
CA ALA A 80 3.08 3.47 -7.16
C ALA A 80 3.06 4.42 -5.96
N THR A 81 3.96 4.23 -4.99
CA THR A 81 4.13 5.12 -3.84
C THR A 81 5.22 6.18 -4.02
N GLY A 82 5.91 6.18 -5.18
CA GLY A 82 6.93 7.17 -5.53
C GLY A 82 8.35 6.85 -5.04
N ASP A 83 8.57 5.70 -4.39
CA ASP A 83 9.91 5.27 -3.98
C ASP A 83 10.61 4.50 -5.11
N PHE A 84 11.06 5.25 -6.11
CA PHE A 84 11.67 4.67 -7.32
C PHE A 84 12.99 3.96 -7.07
N GLU A 85 13.73 4.38 -6.06
CA GLU A 85 15.01 3.73 -5.72
C GLU A 85 14.78 2.37 -5.05
N ALA A 86 13.82 2.28 -4.14
CA ALA A 86 13.42 1.00 -3.57
C ALA A 86 12.86 0.07 -4.67
N ALA A 87 12.04 0.60 -5.58
CA ALA A 87 11.53 -0.17 -6.72
C ALA A 87 12.67 -0.76 -7.56
N ALA A 88 13.70 0.05 -7.86
CA ALA A 88 14.85 -0.42 -8.63
C ALA A 88 15.62 -1.54 -7.93
N ARG A 89 15.74 -1.50 -6.59
CA ARG A 89 16.40 -2.59 -5.83
C ARG A 89 15.60 -3.88 -5.94
N GLU A 90 14.31 -3.81 -5.72
CA GLU A 90 13.44 -4.99 -5.74
C GLU A 90 13.32 -5.60 -7.15
N TYR A 91 13.26 -4.79 -8.21
CA TYR A 91 13.29 -5.30 -9.58
C TYR A 91 14.59 -6.02 -9.91
N ARG A 92 15.74 -5.49 -9.47
CA ARG A 92 17.04 -6.17 -9.67
C ARG A 92 17.09 -7.50 -8.94
N GLU A 93 16.55 -7.55 -7.72
CA GLU A 93 16.46 -8.80 -6.96
C GLU A 93 15.54 -9.80 -7.66
N ALA A 94 14.36 -9.38 -8.12
CA ALA A 94 13.47 -10.22 -8.90
C ALA A 94 14.15 -10.81 -10.15
N LEU A 95 14.93 -10.00 -10.87
CA LEU A 95 15.69 -10.46 -12.05
C LEU A 95 16.89 -11.35 -11.69
N ARG A 96 17.49 -11.17 -10.51
CA ARG A 96 18.55 -12.06 -10.02
C ARG A 96 17.99 -13.45 -9.76
N LEU A 97 16.76 -13.53 -9.20
CA LEU A 97 16.07 -14.78 -8.85
C LEU A 97 15.47 -15.48 -10.07
N ASP A 98 14.89 -14.73 -11.01
CA ASP A 98 14.31 -15.26 -12.24
C ASP A 98 14.57 -14.31 -13.42
N ARG A 99 15.74 -14.50 -14.02
CA ARG A 99 16.19 -13.68 -15.17
C ARG A 99 15.35 -13.91 -16.42
N SER A 100 14.73 -15.07 -16.57
CA SER A 100 13.98 -15.46 -17.77
C SER A 100 12.54 -14.95 -17.78
N ASN A 101 12.07 -14.41 -16.69
CA ASN A 101 10.69 -13.98 -16.53
C ASN A 101 10.40 -12.67 -17.31
N GLU A 102 9.68 -12.81 -18.40
CA GLU A 102 9.36 -11.70 -19.31
C GLU A 102 8.56 -10.58 -18.61
N HIS A 103 7.69 -10.92 -17.65
CA HIS A 103 6.92 -9.91 -16.91
C HIS A 103 7.83 -9.05 -16.05
N ILE A 104 8.81 -9.65 -15.39
CA ILE A 104 9.79 -8.93 -14.57
C ILE A 104 10.65 -8.05 -15.45
N GLN A 105 11.18 -8.60 -16.56
CA GLN A 105 11.98 -7.84 -17.53
C GLN A 105 11.22 -6.63 -18.06
N LYS A 106 9.97 -6.80 -18.47
CA LYS A 106 9.11 -5.74 -18.98
C LYS A 106 8.85 -4.65 -17.94
N ASN A 107 8.55 -5.05 -16.70
CA ASN A 107 8.33 -4.09 -15.62
C ASN A 107 9.59 -3.28 -15.33
N TYR A 108 10.73 -3.94 -15.20
CA TYR A 108 12.01 -3.26 -14.95
C TYR A 108 12.41 -2.33 -16.11
N SER A 109 12.28 -2.75 -17.37
CA SER A 109 12.57 -1.90 -18.53
C SER A 109 11.74 -0.63 -18.53
N ARG A 110 10.42 -0.76 -18.26
CA ARG A 110 9.51 0.40 -18.14
C ARG A 110 9.92 1.33 -17.01
N HIS A 111 10.33 0.78 -15.86
CA HIS A 111 10.84 1.55 -14.73
C HIS A 111 12.10 2.35 -15.14
N VAL A 112 13.08 1.72 -15.75
CA VAL A 112 14.33 2.36 -16.20
C VAL A 112 14.03 3.48 -17.20
N GLU A 113 13.15 3.24 -18.18
CA GLU A 113 12.74 4.25 -19.15
C GLU A 113 12.08 5.46 -18.47
N PHE A 114 11.21 5.21 -17.50
CA PHE A 114 10.55 6.29 -16.76
C PHE A 114 11.56 7.19 -16.05
N ILE A 115 12.52 6.59 -15.34
CA ILE A 115 13.58 7.34 -14.63
C ILE A 115 14.46 8.12 -15.61
N GLN A 116 14.83 7.51 -16.73
CA GLN A 116 15.66 8.19 -17.74
C GLN A 116 14.94 9.38 -18.37
N ARG A 117 13.65 9.25 -18.65
CA ARG A 117 12.83 10.38 -19.17
C ARG A 117 12.74 11.51 -18.16
N GLY A 118 12.60 11.23 -16.88
CA GLY A 118 12.61 12.21 -15.80
C GLY A 118 13.92 13.00 -15.80
N LYS A 119 15.05 12.30 -15.72
CA LYS A 119 16.38 12.92 -15.74
C LYS A 119 16.65 13.76 -16.99
N LYS A 120 16.19 13.32 -18.18
CA LYS A 120 16.33 14.08 -19.42
C LYS A 120 15.50 15.36 -19.43
N ARG A 121 14.35 15.36 -18.76
CA ARG A 121 13.52 16.58 -18.61
C ARG A 121 14.17 17.61 -17.70
N GLU A 122 14.74 17.16 -16.59
CA GLU A 122 15.46 18.02 -15.64
C GLU A 122 16.77 18.57 -16.24
N ALA A 123 17.46 17.80 -17.05
CA ALA A 123 18.72 18.18 -17.71
C ALA A 123 18.53 19.14 -18.91
N LYS A 124 17.29 19.32 -19.41
CA LYS A 124 17.02 20.30 -20.45
C LYS A 124 16.78 21.65 -19.78
N PRO A 125 17.69 22.63 -19.88
CA PRO A 125 17.46 23.95 -19.32
C PRO A 125 16.18 24.53 -19.94
N ALA A 126 15.38 25.19 -19.12
CA ALA A 126 14.19 25.93 -19.57
C ALA A 126 14.64 27.10 -20.44
N THR A 127 14.97 26.81 -21.70
CA THR A 127 15.16 27.82 -22.72
C THR A 127 13.77 28.36 -23.10
N ALA A 128 13.51 29.59 -22.72
CA ALA A 128 12.36 30.41 -23.11
C ALA A 128 11.02 30.10 -22.41
N ALA A 129 10.96 30.32 -21.09
CA ALA A 129 9.76 30.98 -20.60
C ALA A 129 9.92 32.47 -20.86
N THR A 130 9.32 32.94 -21.94
CA THR A 130 9.08 34.33 -22.22
C THR A 130 8.57 35.01 -20.96
N THR A 131 9.36 35.96 -20.46
CA THR A 131 8.95 36.92 -19.42
C THR A 131 7.70 37.62 -19.90
N THR A 132 6.54 37.09 -19.61
CA THR A 132 5.31 37.87 -19.60
C THR A 132 5.34 38.66 -18.30
N ALA A 133 5.75 39.91 -18.40
CA ALA A 133 5.70 40.88 -17.33
C ALA A 133 4.32 40.81 -16.65
N VAL A 134 4.28 40.40 -15.40
CA VAL A 134 3.12 40.59 -14.54
C VAL A 134 2.93 42.10 -14.40
N PRO A 135 1.81 42.68 -14.82
CA PRO A 135 1.56 44.09 -14.57
C PRO A 135 1.49 44.30 -13.05
N THR A 136 2.39 45.15 -12.55
CA THR A 136 2.40 45.61 -11.16
C THR A 136 1.02 46.21 -10.85
N PRO A 137 0.32 45.76 -9.79
CA PRO A 137 -0.88 46.43 -9.34
C PRO A 137 -0.53 47.84 -8.84
N PRO A 138 -1.39 48.86 -9.08
CA PRO A 138 -1.12 50.23 -8.68
C PRO A 138 -1.00 50.34 -7.16
N ALA A 139 -0.01 51.10 -6.71
CA ALA A 139 0.29 51.38 -5.32
C ALA A 139 -0.96 51.90 -4.58
N THR A 140 -1.32 51.21 -3.50
CA THR A 140 -2.33 51.70 -2.55
C THR A 140 -1.73 52.85 -1.75
N PRO A 141 -2.42 54.00 -1.59
CA PRO A 141 -1.93 55.15 -0.82
C PRO A 141 -1.84 54.80 0.67
N PRO A 142 -0.95 55.42 1.46
CA PRO A 142 -0.74 55.13 2.84
C PRO A 142 -1.97 55.48 3.68
N ALA A 143 -2.43 54.53 4.47
CA ALA A 143 -3.48 54.74 5.46
C ALA A 143 -2.95 55.64 6.59
N THR A 144 -3.61 56.74 6.79
CA THR A 144 -3.41 57.71 7.87
C THR A 144 -3.67 57.08 9.24
N ASP A 145 -2.75 57.33 10.13
CA ASP A 145 -2.88 57.12 11.60
C ASP A 145 -4.21 57.65 12.12
N THR A 146 -4.92 56.90 12.84
CA THR A 146 -5.95 57.41 13.78
C THR A 146 -5.95 56.53 15.04
N THR A 147 -5.23 57.11 16.03
CA THR A 147 -5.58 57.24 17.45
C THR A 147 -6.07 55.99 18.23
N ALA A 148 -5.25 55.71 19.19
CA ALA A 148 -5.47 54.89 20.38
C ALA A 148 -6.87 55.04 21.00
N THR A 149 -7.49 53.90 21.32
CA THR A 149 -8.46 53.84 22.41
C THR A 149 -8.24 52.58 23.25
N LYS A 150 -7.87 52.87 24.51
CA LYS A 150 -7.63 52.00 25.62
C LYS A 150 -8.87 51.17 25.97
N PRO A 151 -8.79 49.86 26.25
CA PRO A 151 -9.92 49.09 26.78
C PRO A 151 -10.10 49.36 28.27
N PRO A 152 -11.37 49.39 28.77
CA PRO A 152 -11.69 49.54 30.19
C PRO A 152 -11.45 48.24 30.96
N GLN A 153 -10.89 48.41 32.17
CA GLN A 153 -10.88 47.40 33.23
C GLN A 153 -12.20 47.44 33.97
N GLU A 154 -12.82 46.28 34.15
CA GLU A 154 -13.74 46.01 35.24
C GLU A 154 -13.45 44.59 35.70
N GLY A 155 -13.17 44.33 36.98
CA GLY A 155 -13.81 44.78 38.22
C GLY A 155 -14.55 43.62 38.79
N SER A 156 -13.90 42.97 39.74
CA SER A 156 -14.38 42.06 40.79
C SER A 156 -15.91 42.11 41.08
N ARG A 157 -16.50 40.94 41.07
CA ARG A 157 -17.26 40.41 42.24
C ARG A 157 -17.56 38.95 42.06
#